data_3e30c00489c1d1431d6c38d7d163abe1
#
_entry.id   3e30c00489c1d1431d6c38d7d163abe1
#
_cell.length_a   1.000
_cell.length_b   1.000
_cell.length_c   1.000
_cell.angle_alpha   90.00
_cell.angle_beta   90.00
_cell.angle_gamma   90.00
#
_symmetry.space_group_name_H-M   'P 1'
#
loop_
_entity.id
_entity.type
_entity.pdbx_description
1 polymer ?
#
loop_
_entity_poly.entity_id
_entity_poly.type
_entity_poly.pdbx_seq_one_letter_code
_entity_poly.pdbx_strand_id
1 'polypeptide(L)'
;MKNLVTKMFFIVGVIFTTVLYAQESNRSGIMRIGLVDQCSEKGVGEKYISFVSQGGFVPVVLKYTTDKAKITEMVSNCDSIILCGGEDIEPARYNEKPSPKLGKVNKLRDAWEYAVLDEAVKMRKPILGICRGSQMLNVYFGGTLYQDLPTEFEGCSSEGHRLENQGEHSIVAVPGSRFADYIGTLKTTVNSRHHQAAKKLGRGFKATAHSSDGVVEVIENTEYPAIGVQFHPESLVCDKGRKEFLNLLPRPRVKTGFYCDKGSRGKNVVYWAKILSGSPDVDVTFLDGKDVREGKLKGLDILIMPGGTGFGQYESMREEGAAKIREYLREGGKYFGTCAGLAVLMNENDSRGRIKILPVERIRGHYMRGGGDLKVKFEEKWVKELALTNDVYTIQFHHGPVPVPGKSIKGVKMESVGISMNAIDEKGQMDAHRRDSMIGTSAFLYATVDKGEILACNCHPEGRERTRDIVSGAFLRLTGRRIQMPKFTHFPKEFKFKAVGRDSVLKGLEELNKMQ
;
A
#
# COMPACT_ATOMS: atom_id res chain seq x y z
N MET A 1 -1.35 -49.66 0.23
CA MET A 1 -0.61 -48.98 1.30
C MET A 1 0.40 -47.93 0.80
N LYS A 2 1.24 -48.18 -0.23
CA LYS A 2 2.21 -47.19 -0.73
C LYS A 2 1.56 -45.86 -1.21
N ASN A 3 0.41 -45.90 -1.90
CA ASN A 3 -0.27 -44.68 -2.41
C ASN A 3 -0.93 -43.84 -1.31
N LEU A 4 -1.23 -44.38 -0.15
CA LEU A 4 -1.83 -43.65 0.96
C LEU A 4 -0.75 -42.88 1.75
N VAL A 5 0.43 -43.49 1.91
CA VAL A 5 1.58 -42.87 2.59
C VAL A 5 2.13 -41.68 1.76
N THR A 6 2.22 -41.82 0.43
CA THR A 6 2.68 -40.75 -0.44
C THR A 6 1.70 -39.56 -0.46
N LYS A 7 0.38 -39.82 -0.43
CA LYS A 7 -0.62 -38.73 -0.31
C LYS A 7 -0.59 -38.06 1.06
N MET A 8 -0.34 -38.81 2.14
CA MET A 8 -0.20 -38.24 3.48
C MET A 8 1.06 -37.37 3.60
N PHE A 9 2.18 -37.77 3.02
CA PHE A 9 3.40 -36.94 3.01
C PHE A 9 3.23 -35.66 2.16
N PHE A 10 2.46 -35.72 1.07
CA PHE A 10 2.17 -34.55 0.26
C PHE A 10 1.25 -33.55 0.99
N ILE A 11 0.21 -34.05 1.68
CA ILE A 11 -0.73 -33.22 2.46
C ILE A 11 -0.04 -32.63 3.69
N VAL A 12 0.79 -33.40 4.39
CA VAL A 12 1.57 -32.89 5.54
C VAL A 12 2.64 -31.91 5.08
N GLY A 13 3.30 -32.14 3.94
CA GLY A 13 4.26 -31.21 3.35
C GLY A 13 3.61 -29.88 2.94
N VAL A 14 2.43 -29.90 2.34
CA VAL A 14 1.67 -28.69 1.95
C VAL A 14 1.15 -27.94 3.19
N ILE A 15 0.69 -28.66 4.23
CA ILE A 15 0.24 -28.02 5.48
C ILE A 15 1.45 -27.43 6.24
N PHE A 16 2.60 -28.12 6.29
CA PHE A 16 3.80 -27.60 6.95
C PHE A 16 4.41 -26.41 6.21
N THR A 17 4.42 -26.43 4.87
CA THR A 17 4.86 -25.27 4.07
C THR A 17 3.89 -24.10 4.19
N THR A 18 2.58 -24.33 4.24
CA THR A 18 1.61 -23.23 4.45
C THR A 18 1.66 -22.65 5.85
N VAL A 19 1.93 -23.45 6.89
CA VAL A 19 2.09 -22.97 8.28
C VAL A 19 3.41 -22.23 8.46
N LEU A 20 4.51 -22.71 7.89
CA LEU A 20 5.80 -22.00 7.85
C LEU A 20 5.70 -20.69 7.05
N TYR A 21 5.06 -20.71 5.88
CA TYR A 21 4.82 -19.51 5.08
C TYR A 21 3.91 -18.50 5.80
N ALA A 22 2.90 -18.97 6.56
CA ALA A 22 2.03 -18.11 7.37
C ALA A 22 2.77 -17.48 8.57
N GLN A 23 3.73 -18.18 9.18
CA GLN A 23 4.58 -17.62 10.24
C GLN A 23 5.66 -16.65 9.71
N GLU A 24 6.20 -16.90 8.51
CA GLU A 24 7.14 -16.00 7.85
C GLU A 24 6.45 -14.76 7.27
N SER A 25 5.20 -14.88 6.77
CA SER A 25 4.45 -13.75 6.21
C SER A 25 4.09 -12.67 7.25
N ASN A 26 3.91 -13.03 8.51
CA ASN A 26 3.77 -12.05 9.61
C ASN A 26 5.05 -11.22 9.86
N ARG A 27 6.19 -11.65 9.28
CA ARG A 27 7.48 -10.94 9.35
C ARG A 27 7.86 -10.23 8.05
N SER A 28 7.25 -10.61 6.91
CA SER A 28 7.69 -10.19 5.57
C SER A 28 6.87 -9.07 4.93
N GLY A 29 5.77 -8.63 5.55
CA GLY A 29 4.89 -7.59 4.98
C GLY A 29 4.17 -8.02 3.68
N ILE A 30 4.14 -9.32 3.34
CA ILE A 30 3.44 -9.84 2.17
C ILE A 30 1.94 -9.86 2.46
N MET A 31 1.13 -9.26 1.58
CA MET A 31 -0.32 -9.21 1.73
C MET A 31 -0.94 -10.62 1.74
N ARG A 32 -1.90 -10.81 2.64
CA ARG A 32 -2.70 -12.03 2.80
C ARG A 32 -4.04 -11.81 2.11
N ILE A 33 -4.33 -12.58 1.09
CA ILE A 33 -5.56 -12.46 0.30
C ILE A 33 -6.52 -13.58 0.69
N GLY A 34 -7.64 -13.19 1.28
CA GLY A 34 -8.73 -14.11 1.63
C GLY A 34 -9.47 -14.58 0.38
N LEU A 35 -9.48 -15.89 0.12
CA LEU A 35 -10.24 -16.53 -0.94
C LEU A 35 -11.49 -17.15 -0.32
N VAL A 36 -12.67 -16.64 -0.67
CA VAL A 36 -13.94 -17.12 -0.09
C VAL A 36 -14.29 -18.49 -0.65
N ASP A 37 -14.51 -19.45 0.25
CA ASP A 37 -14.87 -20.83 -0.10
C ASP A 37 -16.15 -20.87 -0.94
N GLN A 38 -16.14 -21.69 -1.98
CA GLN A 38 -17.25 -21.86 -2.90
C GLN A 38 -18.36 -22.79 -2.34
N CYS A 39 -18.23 -23.26 -1.10
CA CYS A 39 -19.15 -24.19 -0.44
C CYS A 39 -19.47 -25.42 -1.32
N SER A 40 -18.45 -25.94 -1.99
CA SER A 40 -18.50 -27.13 -2.84
C SER A 40 -17.51 -28.19 -2.33
N GLU A 41 -17.66 -29.44 -2.77
CA GLU A 41 -16.71 -30.52 -2.41
C GLU A 41 -15.25 -30.20 -2.79
N LYS A 42 -15.06 -29.38 -3.81
CA LYS A 42 -13.73 -28.96 -4.29
C LYS A 42 -13.18 -27.74 -3.54
N GLY A 43 -13.99 -27.09 -2.70
CA GLY A 43 -13.59 -25.85 -2.01
C GLY A 43 -13.22 -24.74 -3.00
N VAL A 44 -12.18 -23.97 -2.67
CA VAL A 44 -11.59 -22.96 -3.58
C VAL A 44 -10.77 -23.68 -4.65
N GLY A 45 -11.05 -23.39 -5.93
CA GLY A 45 -10.33 -24.00 -7.05
C GLY A 45 -8.83 -23.63 -7.04
N GLU A 46 -7.96 -24.58 -7.36
CA GLU A 46 -6.49 -24.40 -7.40
C GLU A 46 -6.04 -23.19 -8.26
N LYS A 47 -6.81 -22.84 -9.28
CA LYS A 47 -6.51 -21.68 -10.14
C LYS A 47 -6.49 -20.36 -9.38
N TYR A 48 -7.41 -20.15 -8.42
CA TYR A 48 -7.44 -18.95 -7.58
C TYR A 48 -6.28 -18.92 -6.60
N ILE A 49 -5.96 -20.05 -5.99
CA ILE A 49 -4.79 -20.18 -5.09
C ILE A 49 -3.50 -19.87 -5.86
N SER A 50 -3.34 -20.48 -7.04
CA SER A 50 -2.20 -20.26 -7.92
C SER A 50 -2.12 -18.80 -8.41
N PHE A 51 -3.25 -18.21 -8.77
CA PHE A 51 -3.35 -16.81 -9.19
C PHE A 51 -2.83 -15.84 -8.11
N VAL A 52 -3.25 -16.02 -6.87
CA VAL A 52 -2.80 -15.21 -5.73
C VAL A 52 -1.32 -15.44 -5.44
N SER A 53 -0.87 -16.70 -5.39
CA SER A 53 0.53 -17.05 -5.12
C SER A 53 1.49 -16.52 -6.19
N GLN A 54 1.14 -16.64 -7.46
CA GLN A 54 1.92 -16.13 -8.59
C GLN A 54 1.98 -14.60 -8.62
N GLY A 55 0.96 -13.94 -8.04
CA GLY A 55 0.98 -12.49 -7.82
C GLY A 55 1.93 -12.04 -6.71
N GLY A 56 2.57 -12.97 -6.00
CA GLY A 56 3.47 -12.65 -4.89
C GLY A 56 2.74 -12.41 -3.57
N PHE A 57 1.49 -12.87 -3.43
CA PHE A 57 0.67 -12.73 -2.23
C PHE A 57 0.45 -14.08 -1.54
N VAL A 58 0.03 -14.06 -0.29
CA VAL A 58 -0.30 -15.28 0.48
C VAL A 58 -1.80 -15.57 0.36
N PRO A 59 -2.21 -16.67 -0.30
CA PRO A 59 -3.60 -17.07 -0.35
C PRO A 59 -4.06 -17.63 1.00
N VAL A 60 -5.19 -17.16 1.50
CA VAL A 60 -5.83 -17.63 2.73
C VAL A 60 -7.23 -18.11 2.39
N VAL A 61 -7.50 -19.40 2.44
CA VAL A 61 -8.83 -19.94 2.19
C VAL A 61 -9.74 -19.68 3.39
N LEU A 62 -10.78 -18.87 3.19
CA LEU A 62 -11.83 -18.62 4.18
C LEU A 62 -12.85 -19.75 4.10
N LYS A 63 -12.69 -20.76 4.95
CA LYS A 63 -13.58 -21.93 4.96
C LYS A 63 -14.94 -21.60 5.52
N TYR A 64 -15.98 -22.16 4.91
CA TYR A 64 -17.36 -22.02 5.36
C TYR A 64 -17.51 -22.31 6.86
N THR A 65 -18.22 -21.42 7.53
CA THR A 65 -18.66 -21.56 8.92
C THR A 65 -19.87 -20.65 9.17
N THR A 66 -20.72 -21.01 10.13
CA THR A 66 -21.80 -20.16 10.66
C THR A 66 -21.41 -19.41 11.92
N ASP A 67 -20.23 -19.67 12.45
CA ASP A 67 -19.68 -19.02 13.64
C ASP A 67 -19.19 -17.62 13.31
N LYS A 68 -19.93 -16.61 13.76
CA LYS A 68 -19.64 -15.19 13.49
C LYS A 68 -18.27 -14.74 14.02
N ALA A 69 -17.83 -15.27 15.16
CA ALA A 69 -16.53 -14.91 15.73
C ALA A 69 -15.38 -15.43 14.83
N LYS A 70 -15.52 -16.65 14.30
CA LYS A 70 -14.56 -17.22 13.34
C LYS A 70 -14.56 -16.46 12.01
N ILE A 71 -15.72 -16.02 11.52
CA ILE A 71 -15.81 -15.18 10.31
C ILE A 71 -15.04 -13.89 10.54
N THR A 72 -15.29 -13.20 11.66
CA THR A 72 -14.61 -11.96 12.03
C THR A 72 -13.09 -12.18 12.13
N GLU A 73 -12.64 -13.25 12.77
CA GLU A 73 -11.23 -13.61 12.88
C GLU A 73 -10.60 -13.86 11.50
N MET A 74 -11.21 -14.70 10.67
CA MET A 74 -10.70 -15.01 9.33
C MET A 74 -10.56 -13.77 8.46
N VAL A 75 -11.60 -12.90 8.44
CA VAL A 75 -11.57 -11.65 7.66
C VAL A 75 -10.54 -10.68 8.22
N SER A 76 -10.41 -10.56 9.55
CA SER A 76 -9.41 -9.68 10.17
C SER A 76 -7.99 -10.06 9.79
N ASN A 77 -7.71 -11.36 9.64
CA ASN A 77 -6.42 -11.91 9.28
C ASN A 77 -6.05 -11.79 7.79
N CYS A 78 -6.92 -11.17 6.99
CA CYS A 78 -6.67 -10.91 5.57
C CYS A 78 -6.53 -9.41 5.31
N ASP A 79 -5.69 -9.05 4.33
CA ASP A 79 -5.52 -7.66 3.87
C ASP A 79 -6.54 -7.29 2.79
N SER A 80 -7.00 -8.27 2.01
CA SER A 80 -8.03 -8.12 0.97
C SER A 80 -8.81 -9.41 0.82
N ILE A 81 -9.98 -9.34 0.20
CA ILE A 81 -10.87 -10.48 -0.03
C ILE A 81 -11.11 -10.66 -1.53
N ILE A 82 -11.13 -11.91 -2.00
CA ILE A 82 -11.55 -12.29 -3.35
C ILE A 82 -12.81 -13.15 -3.26
N LEU A 83 -13.86 -12.71 -3.94
CA LEU A 83 -15.04 -13.53 -4.25
C LEU A 83 -14.80 -14.23 -5.58
N CYS A 84 -14.86 -15.56 -5.56
CA CYS A 84 -14.56 -16.39 -6.73
C CYS A 84 -15.78 -16.52 -7.68
N GLY A 85 -15.50 -16.89 -8.94
CA GLY A 85 -16.54 -17.26 -9.91
C GLY A 85 -17.34 -18.50 -9.50
N GLY A 86 -18.43 -18.81 -10.20
CA GLY A 86 -19.26 -19.98 -9.93
C GLY A 86 -20.69 -19.91 -10.45
N GLU A 87 -21.61 -20.56 -9.75
CA GLU A 87 -23.01 -20.71 -10.07
C GLU A 87 -23.78 -19.37 -9.99
N ASP A 88 -25.04 -19.36 -10.45
CA ASP A 88 -25.92 -18.19 -10.39
C ASP A 88 -26.26 -17.79 -8.95
N ILE A 89 -26.59 -16.52 -8.76
CA ILE A 89 -27.03 -15.97 -7.47
C ILE A 89 -28.55 -16.08 -7.36
N GLU A 90 -29.06 -16.44 -6.18
CA GLU A 90 -30.47 -16.49 -5.87
C GLU A 90 -31.17 -15.16 -6.19
N PRO A 91 -32.16 -15.12 -7.13
CA PRO A 91 -32.82 -13.86 -7.51
C PRO A 91 -33.54 -13.15 -6.37
N ALA A 92 -33.99 -13.89 -5.35
CA ALA A 92 -34.58 -13.31 -4.14
C ALA A 92 -33.60 -12.34 -3.42
N ARG A 93 -32.27 -12.45 -3.62
CA ARG A 93 -31.25 -11.57 -3.06
C ARG A 93 -31.32 -10.16 -3.63
N TYR A 94 -31.85 -10.00 -4.83
CA TYR A 94 -32.02 -8.69 -5.49
C TYR A 94 -33.50 -8.41 -5.84
N ASN A 95 -34.44 -9.04 -5.07
CA ASN A 95 -35.88 -8.83 -5.14
C ASN A 95 -36.52 -9.13 -6.51
N GLU A 96 -35.99 -10.11 -7.25
CA GLU A 96 -36.52 -10.57 -8.52
C GLU A 96 -37.03 -12.02 -8.43
N LYS A 97 -37.92 -12.39 -9.36
CA LYS A 97 -38.36 -13.76 -9.53
C LYS A 97 -37.35 -14.53 -10.38
N PRO A 98 -37.18 -15.85 -10.17
CA PRO A 98 -36.32 -16.66 -11.01
C PRO A 98 -36.74 -16.64 -12.48
N SER A 99 -35.79 -16.37 -13.38
CA SER A 99 -35.95 -16.54 -14.81
C SER A 99 -36.05 -18.04 -15.15
N PRO A 100 -36.83 -18.44 -16.18
CA PRO A 100 -36.82 -19.82 -16.68
C PRO A 100 -35.44 -20.29 -17.17
N LYS A 101 -34.53 -19.36 -17.42
CA LYS A 101 -33.16 -19.59 -17.88
C LYS A 101 -32.11 -19.53 -16.76
N LEU A 102 -32.57 -19.32 -15.51
CA LEU A 102 -31.70 -19.34 -14.34
C LEU A 102 -30.95 -20.67 -14.25
N GLY A 103 -29.66 -20.63 -14.04
CA GLY A 103 -28.81 -21.80 -13.85
C GLY A 103 -28.88 -22.35 -12.41
N LYS A 104 -27.89 -23.13 -12.03
CA LYS A 104 -27.78 -23.69 -10.68
C LYS A 104 -27.52 -22.59 -9.66
N VAL A 105 -28.26 -22.59 -8.56
CA VAL A 105 -28.09 -21.68 -7.42
C VAL A 105 -27.60 -22.45 -6.20
N ASN A 106 -26.65 -21.87 -5.47
CA ASN A 106 -26.17 -22.38 -4.18
C ASN A 106 -26.49 -21.37 -3.06
N LYS A 107 -27.66 -21.52 -2.45
CA LYS A 107 -28.13 -20.61 -1.37
C LYS A 107 -27.23 -20.59 -0.15
N LEU A 108 -26.54 -21.69 0.15
CA LEU A 108 -25.56 -21.76 1.25
C LEU A 108 -24.37 -20.86 0.98
N ARG A 109 -23.83 -20.92 -0.24
CA ARG A 109 -22.75 -20.07 -0.70
C ARG A 109 -23.16 -18.60 -0.72
N ASP A 110 -24.35 -18.29 -1.20
CA ASP A 110 -24.88 -16.91 -1.18
C ASP A 110 -24.89 -16.34 0.26
N ALA A 111 -25.43 -17.12 1.22
CA ALA A 111 -25.47 -16.71 2.62
C ALA A 111 -24.06 -16.55 3.23
N TRP A 112 -23.15 -17.45 2.88
CA TRP A 112 -21.76 -17.43 3.31
C TRP A 112 -21.00 -16.20 2.80
N GLU A 113 -21.09 -15.94 1.50
CA GLU A 113 -20.44 -14.78 0.90
C GLU A 113 -20.97 -13.46 1.47
N TYR A 114 -22.29 -13.37 1.74
CA TYR A 114 -22.86 -12.20 2.44
C TYR A 114 -22.28 -12.02 3.84
N ALA A 115 -22.16 -13.08 4.62
CA ALA A 115 -21.59 -13.01 5.97
C ALA A 115 -20.10 -12.54 5.96
N VAL A 116 -19.33 -13.00 4.97
CA VAL A 116 -17.95 -12.53 4.77
C VAL A 116 -17.93 -11.06 4.32
N LEU A 117 -18.82 -10.66 3.41
CA LEU A 117 -18.93 -9.28 2.93
C LEU A 117 -19.33 -8.32 4.07
N ASP A 118 -20.26 -8.71 4.95
CA ASP A 118 -20.63 -7.89 6.12
C ASP A 118 -19.41 -7.54 6.99
N GLU A 119 -18.58 -8.52 7.30
CA GLU A 119 -17.37 -8.28 8.10
C GLU A 119 -16.28 -7.55 7.30
N ALA A 120 -16.12 -7.89 6.01
CA ALA A 120 -15.16 -7.22 5.14
C ALA A 120 -15.48 -5.71 4.98
N VAL A 121 -16.77 -5.39 4.76
CA VAL A 121 -17.24 -4.01 4.62
C VAL A 121 -17.11 -3.24 5.92
N LYS A 122 -17.49 -3.84 7.05
CA LYS A 122 -17.31 -3.27 8.38
C LYS A 122 -15.84 -2.93 8.68
N MET A 123 -14.91 -3.80 8.28
CA MET A 123 -13.46 -3.61 8.46
C MET A 123 -12.82 -2.81 7.32
N ARG A 124 -13.59 -2.35 6.33
CA ARG A 124 -13.13 -1.67 5.11
C ARG A 124 -12.04 -2.45 4.36
N LYS A 125 -12.14 -3.78 4.35
CA LYS A 125 -11.22 -4.63 3.59
C LYS A 125 -11.46 -4.44 2.09
N PRO A 126 -10.42 -4.26 1.28
CA PRO A 126 -10.56 -4.24 -0.18
C PRO A 126 -11.11 -5.55 -0.73
N ILE A 127 -11.96 -5.46 -1.75
CA ILE A 127 -12.63 -6.63 -2.32
C ILE A 127 -12.47 -6.65 -3.83
N LEU A 128 -12.09 -7.82 -4.37
CA LEU A 128 -12.16 -8.15 -5.79
C LEU A 128 -13.25 -9.21 -6.00
N GLY A 129 -14.21 -8.92 -6.86
CA GLY A 129 -15.15 -9.91 -7.36
C GLY A 129 -14.77 -10.43 -8.75
N ILE A 130 -14.73 -11.73 -8.94
CA ILE A 130 -14.42 -12.37 -10.22
C ILE A 130 -15.67 -13.09 -10.74
N CYS A 131 -16.15 -12.76 -11.93
CA CYS A 131 -17.33 -13.32 -12.59
C CYS A 131 -18.55 -13.28 -11.65
N ARG A 132 -18.99 -14.42 -11.11
CA ARG A 132 -20.05 -14.47 -10.08
C ARG A 132 -19.73 -13.56 -8.88
N GLY A 133 -18.46 -13.46 -8.47
CA GLY A 133 -18.05 -12.57 -7.39
C GLY A 133 -18.28 -11.08 -7.70
N SER A 134 -18.15 -10.66 -8.95
CA SER A 134 -18.51 -9.32 -9.42
C SER A 134 -20.04 -9.08 -9.31
N GLN A 135 -20.80 -10.07 -9.71
CA GLN A 135 -22.26 -10.06 -9.60
C GLN A 135 -22.71 -10.01 -8.14
N MET A 136 -22.08 -10.81 -7.26
CA MET A 136 -22.34 -10.82 -5.82
C MET A 136 -22.04 -9.45 -5.19
N LEU A 137 -20.92 -8.80 -5.57
CA LEU A 137 -20.64 -7.43 -5.13
C LEU A 137 -21.74 -6.46 -5.57
N ASN A 138 -22.15 -6.51 -6.82
CA ASN A 138 -23.22 -5.66 -7.34
C ASN A 138 -24.51 -5.84 -6.53
N VAL A 139 -24.92 -7.08 -6.30
CA VAL A 139 -26.14 -7.43 -5.54
C VAL A 139 -26.03 -7.01 -4.07
N TYR A 140 -24.92 -7.27 -3.42
CA TYR A 140 -24.68 -6.90 -2.03
C TYR A 140 -24.81 -5.37 -1.80
N PHE A 141 -24.38 -4.56 -2.75
CA PHE A 141 -24.56 -3.10 -2.70
C PHE A 141 -25.90 -2.61 -3.27
N GLY A 142 -26.86 -3.50 -3.50
CA GLY A 142 -28.25 -3.17 -3.88
C GLY A 142 -28.48 -3.04 -5.38
N GLY A 143 -27.62 -3.62 -6.20
CA GLY A 143 -27.79 -3.76 -7.64
C GLY A 143 -28.63 -4.99 -8.01
N THR A 144 -28.91 -5.15 -9.31
CA THR A 144 -29.62 -6.32 -9.89
C THR A 144 -28.83 -6.93 -11.03
N LEU A 145 -29.26 -8.07 -11.52
CA LEU A 145 -28.58 -8.82 -12.58
C LEU A 145 -29.51 -9.08 -13.77
N TYR A 146 -28.95 -9.12 -14.98
CA TYR A 146 -29.53 -9.91 -16.06
C TYR A 146 -29.34 -11.38 -15.70
N GLN A 147 -30.44 -12.12 -15.60
CA GLN A 147 -30.40 -13.54 -15.22
C GLN A 147 -30.03 -14.43 -16.41
N ASP A 148 -30.25 -13.94 -17.63
CA ASP A 148 -29.80 -14.58 -18.86
C ASP A 148 -29.61 -13.51 -19.97
N LEU A 149 -28.39 -13.14 -20.27
CA LEU A 149 -28.07 -12.11 -21.27
C LEU A 149 -28.71 -12.35 -22.63
N PRO A 150 -28.70 -13.59 -23.21
CA PRO A 150 -29.32 -13.82 -24.51
C PRO A 150 -30.82 -13.51 -24.58
N THR A 151 -31.55 -13.60 -23.47
CA THR A 151 -33.00 -13.38 -23.44
C THR A 151 -33.40 -12.02 -22.86
N GLU A 152 -32.55 -11.38 -22.07
CA GLU A 152 -32.90 -10.17 -21.32
C GLU A 152 -32.14 -8.92 -21.78
N PHE A 153 -31.01 -9.06 -22.48
CA PHE A 153 -30.18 -7.93 -22.92
C PHE A 153 -30.28 -7.77 -24.44
N GLU A 154 -30.90 -6.68 -24.87
CA GLU A 154 -31.08 -6.34 -26.30
C GLU A 154 -29.71 -6.09 -26.95
N GLY A 155 -29.41 -6.82 -28.03
CA GLY A 155 -28.16 -6.72 -28.76
C GLY A 155 -27.05 -7.67 -28.27
N CYS A 156 -27.31 -8.48 -27.23
CA CYS A 156 -26.38 -9.54 -26.85
C CYS A 156 -26.31 -10.59 -27.99
N SER A 157 -25.10 -10.84 -28.48
CA SER A 157 -24.93 -11.98 -29.39
C SER A 157 -25.15 -13.28 -28.63
N SER A 158 -25.93 -14.20 -29.20
CA SER A 158 -26.21 -15.50 -28.60
C SER A 158 -24.97 -16.32 -28.27
N GLU A 159 -23.82 -15.96 -28.83
CA GLU A 159 -22.53 -16.64 -28.67
C GLU A 159 -21.54 -15.84 -27.81
N GLY A 160 -21.86 -14.57 -27.45
CA GLY A 160 -20.87 -13.60 -27.02
C GLY A 160 -20.21 -13.85 -25.64
N HIS A 161 -20.92 -14.47 -24.70
CA HIS A 161 -20.48 -14.54 -23.31
C HIS A 161 -20.39 -15.95 -22.72
N ARG A 162 -20.99 -16.96 -23.40
CA ARG A 162 -20.96 -18.39 -23.05
C ARG A 162 -20.05 -19.18 -23.99
N LEU A 163 -18.80 -18.86 -24.07
CA LEU A 163 -17.92 -19.56 -25.00
C LEU A 163 -17.46 -20.88 -24.40
N GLU A 164 -18.00 -21.99 -24.91
CA GLU A 164 -17.65 -23.36 -24.50
C GLU A 164 -16.17 -23.70 -24.69
N ASN A 165 -15.45 -22.93 -25.51
CA ASN A 165 -14.05 -23.16 -25.90
C ASN A 165 -13.10 -22.03 -25.50
N GLN A 166 -13.18 -21.48 -24.28
CA GLN A 166 -12.30 -20.39 -23.83
C GLN A 166 -12.35 -19.15 -24.75
N GLY A 167 -13.53 -18.77 -25.17
CA GLY A 167 -13.70 -17.64 -26.05
C GLY A 167 -13.22 -16.34 -25.43
N GLU A 168 -12.70 -15.49 -26.28
CA GLU A 168 -12.23 -14.17 -25.92
C GLU A 168 -13.07 -13.12 -26.63
N HIS A 169 -13.36 -12.02 -25.96
CA HIS A 169 -13.97 -10.86 -26.56
C HIS A 169 -13.25 -9.57 -26.19
N SER A 170 -13.47 -8.57 -27.02
CA SER A 170 -12.92 -7.24 -26.79
C SER A 170 -13.76 -6.46 -25.79
N ILE A 171 -13.10 -5.80 -24.87
CA ILE A 171 -13.71 -4.85 -23.96
C ILE A 171 -13.07 -3.47 -24.08
N VAL A 172 -13.87 -2.42 -23.84
CA VAL A 172 -13.44 -1.02 -23.89
C VAL A 172 -13.58 -0.42 -22.49
N ALA A 173 -12.47 0.06 -21.96
CA ALA A 173 -12.40 0.72 -20.66
C ALA A 173 -12.78 2.20 -20.75
N VAL A 174 -13.43 2.71 -19.72
CA VAL A 174 -13.75 4.13 -19.56
C VAL A 174 -12.46 4.90 -19.21
N PRO A 175 -12.12 5.99 -19.94
CA PRO A 175 -10.94 6.80 -19.64
C PRO A 175 -10.92 7.30 -18.18
N GLY A 176 -9.75 7.24 -17.53
CA GLY A 176 -9.57 7.66 -16.14
C GLY A 176 -10.11 6.69 -15.10
N SER A 177 -10.59 5.50 -15.50
CA SER A 177 -10.88 4.41 -14.57
C SER A 177 -9.60 3.70 -14.12
N ARG A 178 -9.62 3.06 -12.95
CA ARG A 178 -8.50 2.25 -12.45
C ARG A 178 -8.17 1.10 -13.40
N PHE A 179 -9.20 0.53 -14.03
CA PHE A 179 -9.02 -0.53 -15.00
C PHE A 179 -8.30 -0.03 -16.27
N ALA A 180 -8.67 1.16 -16.79
CA ALA A 180 -7.98 1.80 -17.91
C ALA A 180 -6.50 2.09 -17.59
N ASP A 181 -6.23 2.62 -16.39
CA ASP A 181 -4.86 2.87 -15.90
C ASP A 181 -4.05 1.59 -15.79
N TYR A 182 -4.68 0.49 -15.35
CA TYR A 182 -4.05 -0.82 -15.24
C TYR A 182 -3.66 -1.40 -16.60
N ILE A 183 -4.59 -1.45 -17.55
CA ILE A 183 -4.31 -2.03 -18.88
C ILE A 183 -3.43 -1.13 -19.74
N GLY A 184 -3.28 0.16 -19.40
CA GLY A 184 -2.48 1.15 -20.12
C GLY A 184 -3.00 1.53 -21.50
N THR A 185 -4.18 1.04 -21.88
CA THR A 185 -4.90 1.29 -23.13
C THR A 185 -6.40 1.40 -22.84
N LEU A 186 -7.20 1.82 -23.83
CA LEU A 186 -8.66 1.82 -23.66
C LEU A 186 -9.33 0.54 -24.18
N LYS A 187 -8.59 -0.35 -24.84
CA LYS A 187 -9.14 -1.58 -25.40
C LYS A 187 -8.24 -2.76 -25.10
N THR A 188 -8.84 -3.86 -24.65
CA THR A 188 -8.13 -5.13 -24.41
C THR A 188 -9.05 -6.30 -24.72
N THR A 189 -8.50 -7.50 -24.77
CA THR A 189 -9.23 -8.76 -24.97
C THR A 189 -9.22 -9.54 -23.67
N VAL A 190 -10.36 -10.12 -23.29
CA VAL A 190 -10.55 -10.92 -22.09
C VAL A 190 -11.28 -12.23 -22.42
N ASN A 191 -11.08 -13.23 -21.56
CA ASN A 191 -11.85 -14.48 -21.67
C ASN A 191 -13.28 -14.27 -21.12
N SER A 192 -14.22 -15.06 -21.61
CA SER A 192 -15.63 -14.95 -21.23
C SER A 192 -16.29 -16.31 -21.01
N ARG A 193 -16.97 -16.48 -19.88
CA ARG A 193 -17.73 -17.69 -19.53
C ARG A 193 -18.89 -17.35 -18.58
N HIS A 194 -19.80 -16.47 -19.00
CA HIS A 194 -20.93 -16.09 -18.20
C HIS A 194 -22.19 -15.90 -19.06
N HIS A 195 -23.36 -16.03 -18.49
CA HIS A 195 -24.64 -15.69 -19.11
C HIS A 195 -25.41 -14.65 -18.28
N GLN A 196 -24.90 -14.30 -17.12
CA GLN A 196 -25.40 -13.24 -16.26
C GLN A 196 -24.44 -12.07 -16.24
N ALA A 197 -24.95 -10.87 -16.01
CA ALA A 197 -24.14 -9.65 -15.80
C ALA A 197 -24.90 -8.63 -14.94
N ALA A 198 -24.19 -7.59 -14.48
CA ALA A 198 -24.81 -6.48 -13.76
C ALA A 198 -25.82 -5.76 -14.65
N LYS A 199 -27.08 -5.58 -14.16
CA LYS A 199 -28.18 -4.86 -14.80
C LYS A 199 -28.31 -3.46 -14.24
N LYS A 200 -28.75 -3.32 -13.00
CA LYS A 200 -28.70 -2.08 -12.22
C LYS A 200 -27.48 -2.13 -11.33
N LEU A 201 -26.67 -1.08 -11.34
CA LEU A 201 -25.49 -1.02 -10.48
C LEU A 201 -25.85 -0.71 -9.03
N GLY A 202 -25.19 -1.37 -8.12
CA GLY A 202 -25.30 -1.16 -6.69
C GLY A 202 -24.69 0.18 -6.26
N ARG A 203 -24.99 0.60 -5.03
CA ARG A 203 -24.56 1.90 -4.48
C ARG A 203 -23.03 2.08 -4.60
N GLY A 204 -22.63 3.23 -5.14
CA GLY A 204 -21.25 3.63 -5.33
C GLY A 204 -20.55 2.98 -6.52
N PHE A 205 -21.12 1.95 -7.16
CA PHE A 205 -20.53 1.34 -8.35
C PHE A 205 -20.77 2.16 -9.62
N LYS A 206 -19.75 2.15 -10.47
CA LYS A 206 -19.76 2.65 -11.85
C LYS A 206 -19.29 1.54 -12.78
N ALA A 207 -19.90 1.42 -13.94
CA ALA A 207 -19.37 0.57 -15.01
C ALA A 207 -18.14 1.27 -15.61
N THR A 208 -17.03 0.57 -15.62
CA THR A 208 -15.73 1.11 -16.08
C THR A 208 -15.10 0.34 -17.22
N ALA A 209 -15.73 -0.75 -17.67
CA ALA A 209 -15.49 -1.35 -18.97
C ALA A 209 -16.74 -2.07 -19.48
N HIS A 210 -16.89 -2.11 -20.80
CA HIS A 210 -17.99 -2.77 -21.50
C HIS A 210 -17.45 -3.61 -22.66
N SER A 211 -18.14 -4.70 -22.96
CA SER A 211 -17.93 -5.45 -24.21
C SER A 211 -18.45 -4.67 -25.43
N SER A 212 -18.17 -5.18 -26.61
CA SER A 212 -18.60 -4.52 -27.87
C SER A 212 -20.11 -4.42 -28.04
N ASP A 213 -20.86 -5.32 -27.43
CA ASP A 213 -22.33 -5.34 -27.40
C ASP A 213 -22.92 -4.53 -26.23
N GLY A 214 -22.07 -3.92 -25.38
CA GLY A 214 -22.50 -3.04 -24.30
C GLY A 214 -22.68 -3.68 -22.94
N VAL A 215 -22.43 -4.99 -22.79
CA VAL A 215 -22.49 -5.67 -21.49
C VAL A 215 -21.42 -5.13 -20.54
N VAL A 216 -21.78 -4.93 -19.28
CA VAL A 216 -20.85 -4.44 -18.25
C VAL A 216 -19.86 -5.53 -17.89
N GLU A 217 -18.57 -5.25 -18.09
CA GLU A 217 -17.45 -6.17 -17.84
C GLU A 217 -16.61 -5.82 -16.62
N VAL A 218 -16.57 -4.53 -16.24
CA VAL A 218 -15.87 -4.08 -15.04
C VAL A 218 -16.74 -3.07 -14.30
N ILE A 219 -16.84 -3.25 -12.99
CA ILE A 219 -17.48 -2.31 -12.06
C ILE A 219 -16.49 -1.86 -11.00
N GLU A 220 -16.41 -0.57 -10.73
CA GLU A 220 -15.55 0.02 -9.69
C GLU A 220 -16.38 0.83 -8.71
N ASN A 221 -16.19 0.60 -7.40
CA ASN A 221 -16.90 1.37 -6.39
C ASN A 221 -16.08 2.62 -6.00
N THR A 222 -16.73 3.78 -6.01
CA THR A 222 -16.10 5.09 -5.72
C THR A 222 -16.12 5.44 -4.23
N GLU A 223 -16.95 4.76 -3.43
CA GLU A 223 -17.13 5.01 -2.00
C GLU A 223 -16.45 3.96 -1.13
N TYR A 224 -16.24 2.77 -1.70
CA TYR A 224 -15.68 1.62 -1.02
C TYR A 224 -14.55 1.00 -1.87
N PRO A 225 -13.49 0.45 -1.27
CA PRO A 225 -12.39 -0.17 -2.01
C PRO A 225 -12.81 -1.54 -2.62
N ALA A 226 -13.70 -1.53 -3.59
CA ALA A 226 -14.16 -2.72 -4.31
C ALA A 226 -14.06 -2.55 -5.83
N ILE A 227 -13.75 -3.65 -6.50
CA ILE A 227 -13.77 -3.78 -7.94
C ILE A 227 -14.32 -5.16 -8.31
N GLY A 228 -15.16 -5.23 -9.32
CA GLY A 228 -15.67 -6.45 -9.89
C GLY A 228 -15.31 -6.58 -11.35
N VAL A 229 -14.85 -7.75 -11.78
CA VAL A 229 -14.61 -8.08 -13.19
C VAL A 229 -15.46 -9.28 -13.59
N GLN A 230 -16.08 -9.22 -14.75
CA GLN A 230 -16.98 -10.27 -15.23
C GLN A 230 -16.21 -11.43 -15.87
N PHE A 231 -15.03 -11.18 -16.38
CA PHE A 231 -14.11 -12.17 -16.93
C PHE A 231 -13.29 -12.90 -15.87
N HIS A 232 -12.42 -13.84 -16.29
CA HIS A 232 -11.66 -14.74 -15.42
C HIS A 232 -10.14 -14.49 -15.50
N PRO A 233 -9.58 -13.52 -14.75
CA PRO A 233 -8.15 -13.22 -14.77
C PRO A 233 -7.27 -14.39 -14.28
N GLU A 234 -7.80 -15.25 -13.40
CA GLU A 234 -7.11 -16.44 -12.90
C GLU A 234 -6.90 -17.51 -13.98
N SER A 235 -7.59 -17.39 -15.10
CA SER A 235 -7.51 -18.30 -16.26
C SER A 235 -6.79 -17.68 -17.46
N LEU A 236 -6.27 -16.44 -17.36
CA LEU A 236 -5.49 -15.84 -18.44
C LEU A 236 -4.19 -16.63 -18.67
N VAL A 237 -3.89 -16.89 -19.96
CA VAL A 237 -2.74 -17.71 -20.35
C VAL A 237 -1.39 -17.01 -20.13
N CYS A 238 -1.39 -15.68 -20.01
CA CYS A 238 -0.17 -14.88 -19.87
C CYS A 238 0.16 -14.64 -18.38
N ASP A 239 1.30 -15.15 -17.92
CA ASP A 239 1.77 -14.98 -16.54
C ASP A 239 1.99 -13.51 -16.14
N LYS A 240 2.39 -12.66 -17.08
CA LYS A 240 2.57 -11.23 -16.85
C LYS A 240 1.24 -10.56 -16.52
N GLY A 241 0.19 -10.86 -17.29
CA GLY A 241 -1.16 -10.33 -17.04
C GLY A 241 -1.75 -10.77 -15.71
N ARG A 242 -1.52 -12.01 -15.29
CA ARG A 242 -2.01 -12.53 -13.99
C ARG A 242 -1.39 -11.84 -12.79
N LYS A 243 -0.06 -11.63 -12.80
CA LYS A 243 0.65 -10.95 -11.70
C LYS A 243 0.25 -9.50 -11.58
N GLU A 244 0.16 -8.80 -12.69
CA GLU A 244 -0.18 -7.39 -12.73
C GLU A 244 -1.64 -7.13 -12.39
N PHE A 245 -2.55 -8.07 -12.71
CA PHE A 245 -3.97 -7.95 -12.44
C PHE A 245 -4.29 -7.79 -10.94
N LEU A 246 -3.56 -8.45 -10.07
CA LEU A 246 -3.74 -8.31 -8.62
C LEU A 246 -3.35 -6.92 -8.09
N ASN A 247 -2.68 -6.09 -8.90
CA ASN A 247 -2.48 -4.68 -8.59
C ASN A 247 -3.78 -3.84 -8.70
N LEU A 248 -4.82 -4.39 -9.36
CA LEU A 248 -6.17 -3.82 -9.33
C LEU A 248 -6.86 -3.99 -7.98
N LEU A 249 -6.45 -4.97 -7.15
CA LEU A 249 -6.94 -5.06 -5.79
C LEU A 249 -6.74 -3.71 -5.11
N PRO A 250 -7.81 -3.04 -4.67
CA PRO A 250 -7.68 -1.85 -3.87
C PRO A 250 -6.85 -2.24 -2.64
N ARG A 251 -5.65 -1.68 -2.51
CA ARG A 251 -4.83 -1.92 -1.32
C ARG A 251 -5.39 -1.08 -0.18
N PRO A 252 -5.45 -1.59 1.06
CA PRO A 252 -5.74 -0.73 2.19
C PRO A 252 -4.73 0.41 2.17
N ARG A 253 -5.22 1.66 2.20
CA ARG A 253 -4.32 2.81 2.22
C ARG A 253 -3.45 2.75 3.47
N VAL A 254 -2.19 3.11 3.32
CA VAL A 254 -1.26 3.24 4.45
C VAL A 254 -1.66 4.48 5.25
N LYS A 255 -2.14 4.28 6.47
CA LYS A 255 -2.49 5.37 7.39
C LYS A 255 -1.22 6.09 7.82
N THR A 256 -0.96 7.23 7.23
CA THR A 256 0.29 7.96 7.36
C THR A 256 0.08 9.25 8.15
N GLY A 257 0.71 9.38 9.30
CA GLY A 257 0.84 10.66 9.98
C GLY A 257 1.97 11.46 9.35
N PHE A 258 1.70 12.68 8.94
CA PHE A 258 2.72 13.59 8.42
C PHE A 258 2.81 14.83 9.31
N TYR A 259 3.96 14.95 9.98
CA TYR A 259 4.23 16.11 10.82
C TYR A 259 4.56 17.34 9.97
N CYS A 260 3.81 18.43 10.13
CA CYS A 260 3.94 19.63 9.31
C CYS A 260 3.77 20.93 10.12
N ASP A 261 4.31 20.98 11.34
CA ASP A 261 4.23 22.13 12.22
C ASP A 261 5.60 22.82 12.40
N LYS A 262 5.74 23.63 13.46
CA LYS A 262 6.96 24.35 13.85
C LYS A 262 8.19 23.45 13.76
N GLY A 263 9.24 23.95 13.15
CA GLY A 263 10.46 23.17 12.85
C GLY A 263 10.45 22.43 11.52
N SER A 264 9.30 22.21 10.89
CA SER A 264 9.22 21.75 9.51
C SER A 264 9.38 22.94 8.56
N ARG A 265 10.38 22.93 7.69
CA ARG A 265 10.71 24.10 6.87
C ARG A 265 11.03 23.75 5.42
N GLY A 266 10.79 24.75 4.57
CA GLY A 266 11.19 24.74 3.18
C GLY A 266 10.26 23.95 2.27
N LYS A 267 10.55 23.99 0.97
CA LYS A 267 9.76 23.33 -0.07
C LYS A 267 9.71 21.79 0.08
N ASN A 268 10.68 21.19 0.76
CA ASN A 268 10.69 19.74 0.98
C ASN A 268 9.47 19.24 1.80
N VAL A 269 8.92 20.06 2.69
CA VAL A 269 7.69 19.75 3.42
C VAL A 269 6.49 19.68 2.47
N VAL A 270 6.44 20.60 1.50
CA VAL A 270 5.39 20.60 0.46
C VAL A 270 5.60 19.45 -0.53
N TYR A 271 6.84 19.06 -0.83
CA TYR A 271 7.13 17.84 -1.60
C TYR A 271 6.54 16.60 -0.94
N TRP A 272 6.80 16.44 0.37
CA TRP A 272 6.21 15.36 1.13
C TRP A 272 4.67 15.40 1.09
N ALA A 273 4.08 16.55 1.36
CA ALA A 273 2.63 16.72 1.30
C ALA A 273 2.07 16.32 -0.07
N LYS A 274 2.71 16.72 -1.17
CA LYS A 274 2.31 16.36 -2.54
C LYS A 274 2.46 14.85 -2.81
N ILE A 275 3.56 14.24 -2.38
CA ILE A 275 3.77 12.79 -2.51
C ILE A 275 2.67 12.04 -1.78
N LEU A 276 2.44 12.37 -0.52
CA LEU A 276 1.50 11.64 0.34
C LEU A 276 0.04 11.83 -0.11
N SER A 277 -0.37 13.07 -0.42
CA SER A 277 -1.74 13.35 -0.88
C SER A 277 -2.01 12.89 -2.31
N GLY A 278 -0.98 12.82 -3.15
CA GLY A 278 -1.10 12.40 -4.54
C GLY A 278 -0.98 10.89 -4.75
N SER A 279 -0.59 10.12 -3.71
CA SER A 279 -0.53 8.67 -3.79
C SER A 279 -1.90 8.03 -3.51
N PRO A 280 -2.42 7.19 -4.40
CA PRO A 280 -3.68 6.49 -4.15
C PRO A 280 -3.58 5.46 -3.01
N ASP A 281 -2.35 5.08 -2.63
CA ASP A 281 -2.09 4.08 -1.60
C ASP A 281 -1.95 4.67 -0.20
N VAL A 282 -2.03 6.01 -0.04
CA VAL A 282 -1.80 6.72 1.22
C VAL A 282 -3.08 7.40 1.71
N ASP A 283 -3.37 7.20 2.99
CA ASP A 283 -4.36 7.96 3.77
C ASP A 283 -3.58 8.87 4.72
N VAL A 284 -3.40 10.14 4.32
CA VAL A 284 -2.53 11.06 5.05
C VAL A 284 -3.30 11.90 6.07
N THR A 285 -2.82 11.90 7.30
CA THR A 285 -3.24 12.81 8.37
C THR A 285 -2.14 13.83 8.61
N PHE A 286 -2.42 15.10 8.37
CA PHE A 286 -1.50 16.21 8.65
C PHE A 286 -1.52 16.53 10.15
N LEU A 287 -0.37 16.37 10.81
CA LEU A 287 -0.22 16.49 12.26
C LEU A 287 0.56 17.75 12.64
N ASP A 288 0.11 18.43 13.67
CA ASP A 288 0.86 19.45 14.39
C ASP A 288 1.38 18.94 15.74
N GLY A 289 2.14 19.77 16.46
CA GLY A 289 2.69 19.37 17.76
C GLY A 289 1.61 19.14 18.83
N LYS A 290 0.44 19.77 18.72
CA LYS A 290 -0.72 19.52 19.59
C LYS A 290 -1.31 18.15 19.34
N ASP A 291 -1.52 17.79 18.06
CA ASP A 291 -2.03 16.48 17.66
C ASP A 291 -1.16 15.34 18.20
N VAL A 292 0.18 15.52 18.13
CA VAL A 292 1.13 14.55 18.67
C VAL A 292 1.00 14.42 20.19
N ARG A 293 0.90 15.53 20.93
CA ARG A 293 0.70 15.51 22.40
C ARG A 293 -0.62 14.85 22.78
N GLU A 294 -1.67 15.06 22.02
CA GLU A 294 -3.00 14.46 22.22
C GLU A 294 -3.05 12.96 21.84
N GLY A 295 -1.95 12.39 21.36
CA GLY A 295 -1.83 10.96 21.07
C GLY A 295 -2.47 10.51 19.75
N LYS A 296 -2.66 11.41 18.77
CA LYS A 296 -3.21 11.10 17.44
C LYS A 296 -2.28 10.22 16.59
N LEU A 297 -1.21 9.70 17.18
CA LEU A 297 -0.34 8.69 16.54
C LEU A 297 -0.96 7.29 16.58
N LYS A 298 -1.91 7.05 17.48
CA LYS A 298 -2.55 5.74 17.65
C LYS A 298 -3.32 5.34 16.39
N GLY A 299 -3.03 4.14 15.89
CA GLY A 299 -3.67 3.60 14.69
C GLY A 299 -3.05 4.05 13.36
N LEU A 300 -1.97 4.84 13.39
CA LEU A 300 -1.16 5.11 12.20
C LEU A 300 -0.25 3.91 11.88
N ASP A 301 -0.13 3.59 10.60
CA ASP A 301 0.82 2.58 10.12
C ASP A 301 2.26 3.14 10.11
N ILE A 302 2.42 4.44 9.84
CA ILE A 302 3.73 5.11 9.77
C ILE A 302 3.62 6.60 10.12
N LEU A 303 4.63 7.12 10.81
CA LEU A 303 4.85 8.55 11.05
C LEU A 303 5.98 9.07 10.17
N ILE A 304 5.72 10.10 9.39
CA ILE A 304 6.71 10.81 8.56
C ILE A 304 7.10 12.12 9.23
N MET A 305 8.41 12.30 9.46
CA MET A 305 8.98 13.53 10.03
C MET A 305 9.91 14.18 9.00
N PRO A 306 9.53 15.34 8.45
CA PRO A 306 10.25 15.97 7.35
C PRO A 306 11.50 16.76 7.80
N GLY A 307 12.20 17.32 6.82
CA GLY A 307 13.31 18.24 7.03
C GLY A 307 12.91 19.57 7.69
N GLY A 308 13.91 20.29 8.19
CA GLY A 308 13.74 21.58 8.86
C GLY A 308 14.70 21.77 10.03
N THR A 309 14.20 22.03 11.24
CA THR A 309 15.00 22.13 12.47
C THR A 309 14.48 21.18 13.54
N GLY A 310 15.29 20.21 13.95
CA GLY A 310 14.90 19.23 14.98
C GLY A 310 14.54 19.88 16.32
N PHE A 311 15.20 20.99 16.67
CA PHE A 311 14.83 21.79 17.83
C PHE A 311 13.40 22.37 17.72
N GLY A 312 13.06 22.99 16.58
CA GLY A 312 11.72 23.54 16.38
C GLY A 312 10.62 22.46 16.39
N GLN A 313 10.93 21.27 15.84
CA GLN A 313 10.00 20.12 15.93
C GLN A 313 9.78 19.71 17.40
N TYR A 314 10.87 19.54 18.17
CA TYR A 314 10.76 19.22 19.60
C TYR A 314 10.03 20.32 20.39
N GLU A 315 10.36 21.58 20.15
CA GLU A 315 9.75 22.73 20.84
C GLU A 315 8.22 22.77 20.65
N SER A 316 7.73 22.42 19.46
CA SER A 316 6.29 22.32 19.21
C SER A 316 5.65 21.10 19.90
N MET A 317 6.30 19.95 19.82
CA MET A 317 5.81 18.72 20.44
C MET A 317 5.98 18.70 21.96
N ARG A 318 6.99 19.41 22.48
CA ARG A 318 7.43 19.38 23.89
C ARG A 318 7.82 17.97 24.33
N GLU A 319 8.07 17.78 25.64
CA GLU A 319 8.39 16.45 26.18
C GLU A 319 7.19 15.50 26.13
N GLU A 320 5.97 16.03 26.29
CA GLU A 320 4.75 15.22 26.21
C GLU A 320 4.60 14.55 24.83
N GLY A 321 4.82 15.29 23.75
CA GLY A 321 4.77 14.75 22.41
C GLY A 321 5.96 13.82 22.11
N ALA A 322 7.15 14.14 22.63
CA ALA A 322 8.31 13.25 22.53
C ALA A 322 8.06 11.90 23.21
N ALA A 323 7.40 11.93 24.40
CA ALA A 323 6.99 10.71 25.10
C ALA A 323 5.98 9.89 24.29
N LYS A 324 5.01 10.54 23.61
CA LYS A 324 4.06 9.86 22.72
C LYS A 324 4.71 9.21 21.51
N ILE A 325 5.73 9.83 20.91
CA ILE A 325 6.48 9.20 19.82
C ILE A 325 7.28 7.98 20.34
N ARG A 326 7.90 8.07 21.52
CA ARG A 326 8.59 6.92 22.13
C ARG A 326 7.62 5.77 22.45
N GLU A 327 6.44 6.07 22.98
CA GLU A 327 5.36 5.11 23.23
C GLU A 327 4.93 4.43 21.93
N TYR A 328 4.56 5.22 20.92
CA TYR A 328 4.17 4.74 19.58
C TYR A 328 5.18 3.78 18.97
N LEU A 329 6.47 4.14 19.03
CA LEU A 329 7.54 3.29 18.50
C LEU A 329 7.70 1.99 19.29
N ARG A 330 7.66 2.04 20.64
CA ARG A 330 7.75 0.83 21.47
C ARG A 330 6.60 -0.14 21.26
N GLU A 331 5.43 0.36 20.94
CA GLU A 331 4.23 -0.43 20.66
C GLU A 331 4.20 -1.05 19.25
N GLY A 332 5.15 -0.74 18.39
CA GLY A 332 5.27 -1.30 17.04
C GLY A 332 5.09 -0.28 15.92
N GLY A 333 4.94 1.00 16.25
CA GLY A 333 4.84 2.09 15.29
C GLY A 333 6.05 2.18 14.38
N LYS A 334 5.87 2.71 13.18
CA LYS A 334 6.89 2.87 12.15
C LYS A 334 7.19 4.34 11.93
N TYR A 335 8.45 4.66 11.70
CA TYR A 335 8.90 6.05 11.55
C TYR A 335 9.82 6.20 10.36
N PHE A 336 9.56 7.20 9.52
CA PHE A 336 10.50 7.61 8.49
C PHE A 336 10.84 9.10 8.66
N GLY A 337 12.13 9.39 8.92
CA GLY A 337 12.60 10.74 9.18
C GLY A 337 13.64 11.22 8.17
N THR A 338 13.48 12.43 7.61
CA THR A 338 14.45 13.04 6.73
C THR A 338 15.07 14.29 7.36
N CYS A 339 16.39 14.47 7.26
CA CYS A 339 17.13 15.63 7.74
C CYS A 339 16.83 15.97 9.23
N ALA A 340 15.96 16.94 9.53
CA ALA A 340 15.52 17.28 10.87
C ALA A 340 14.78 16.14 11.58
N GLY A 341 14.06 15.32 10.82
CA GLY A 341 13.41 14.10 11.33
C GLY A 341 14.40 13.07 11.88
N LEU A 342 15.62 12.98 11.34
CA LEU A 342 16.71 12.24 11.98
C LEU A 342 17.24 13.00 13.20
N ALA A 343 17.51 14.31 13.05
CA ALA A 343 18.13 15.13 14.10
C ALA A 343 17.32 15.14 15.42
N VAL A 344 15.99 15.11 15.35
CA VAL A 344 15.14 15.13 16.55
C VAL A 344 15.19 13.82 17.33
N LEU A 345 15.56 12.69 16.69
CA LEU A 345 15.67 11.37 17.32
C LEU A 345 17.03 11.15 18.03
N MET A 346 18.05 11.93 17.71
CA MET A 346 19.41 11.71 18.17
C MET A 346 19.55 11.88 19.69
N ASN A 347 20.46 11.10 20.31
CA ASN A 347 20.72 11.14 21.73
C ASN A 347 21.79 12.18 22.08
N GLU A 348 21.53 13.45 21.77
CA GLU A 348 22.44 14.54 22.08
C GLU A 348 22.18 15.13 23.48
N ASN A 349 23.27 15.36 24.21
CA ASN A 349 23.26 16.13 25.46
C ASN A 349 23.38 17.64 25.15
N ASP A 350 22.38 18.19 24.45
CA ASP A 350 22.27 19.62 24.30
C ASP A 350 21.02 20.16 25.04
N SER A 351 21.04 21.43 25.41
CA SER A 351 19.95 22.11 26.14
C SER A 351 18.69 22.30 25.31
N ARG A 352 18.72 21.94 24.02
CA ARG A 352 17.65 22.25 23.06
C ARG A 352 16.55 21.21 22.96
N GLY A 353 16.65 20.11 23.70
CA GLY A 353 15.66 19.02 23.69
C GLY A 353 15.67 18.15 22.42
N ARG A 354 15.41 16.88 22.61
CA ARG A 354 15.34 15.82 21.57
C ARG A 354 14.44 14.70 22.05
N ILE A 355 13.97 13.87 21.12
CA ILE A 355 13.23 12.63 21.45
C ILE A 355 14.19 11.61 22.11
N LYS A 356 15.46 11.63 21.77
CA LYS A 356 16.54 10.81 22.37
C LYS A 356 16.27 9.31 22.30
N ILE A 357 15.96 8.79 21.13
CA ILE A 357 15.63 7.36 20.96
C ILE A 357 16.66 6.60 20.11
N LEU A 358 17.46 7.29 19.29
CA LEU A 358 18.54 6.66 18.52
C LEU A 358 19.89 6.83 19.25
N PRO A 359 20.72 5.76 19.31
CA PRO A 359 22.05 5.81 19.92
C PRO A 359 23.08 6.47 18.99
N VAL A 360 22.76 7.67 18.49
CA VAL A 360 23.62 8.47 17.60
C VAL A 360 23.74 9.91 18.10
N GLU A 361 24.89 10.49 17.86
CA GLU A 361 25.22 11.89 18.14
C GLU A 361 25.67 12.55 16.83
N ARG A 362 25.64 13.89 16.77
CA ARG A 362 26.28 14.62 15.67
C ARG A 362 27.78 14.73 15.90
N ILE A 363 28.53 14.80 14.82
CA ILE A 363 29.94 15.25 14.90
C ILE A 363 29.94 16.64 15.52
N ARG A 364 30.56 16.79 16.70
CA ARG A 364 30.62 18.06 17.44
C ARG A 364 31.46 19.10 16.70
N GLY A 365 31.00 20.35 16.76
CA GLY A 365 31.72 21.50 16.21
C GLY A 365 31.48 21.77 14.73
N HIS A 366 30.72 20.94 14.03
CA HIS A 366 30.55 21.08 12.58
C HIS A 366 29.09 20.93 12.17
N TYR A 367 28.42 22.06 11.94
CA TYR A 367 27.32 22.11 11.01
C TYR A 367 27.91 22.01 9.60
N MET A 368 27.61 20.95 8.88
CA MET A 368 27.76 20.93 7.43
C MET A 368 26.88 22.05 6.89
N ARG A 369 27.44 23.25 6.70
CA ARG A 369 26.70 24.39 6.16
C ARG A 369 26.77 24.33 4.65
N GLY A 370 25.64 24.03 4.03
CA GLY A 370 25.54 24.06 2.58
C GLY A 370 24.48 23.11 2.06
N GLY A 371 24.10 23.34 0.82
CA GLY A 371 23.27 22.47 0.02
C GLY A 371 24.09 21.89 -1.13
N GLY A 372 23.76 20.69 -1.55
CA GLY A 372 24.44 20.05 -2.67
C GLY A 372 23.98 18.64 -2.93
N ASP A 373 24.70 17.99 -3.80
CA ASP A 373 24.44 16.63 -4.26
C ASP A 373 25.28 15.62 -3.46
N LEU A 374 24.63 14.94 -2.51
CA LEU A 374 25.24 13.86 -1.75
C LEU A 374 25.13 12.56 -2.53
N LYS A 375 26.27 11.91 -2.81
CA LYS A 375 26.31 10.55 -3.32
C LYS A 375 26.22 9.58 -2.16
N VAL A 376 25.24 8.68 -2.20
CA VAL A 376 25.00 7.67 -1.17
C VAL A 376 25.07 6.29 -1.82
N LYS A 377 25.90 5.41 -1.26
CA LYS A 377 25.98 4.00 -1.63
C LYS A 377 25.19 3.17 -0.62
N PHE A 378 24.20 2.42 -1.10
CA PHE A 378 23.43 1.48 -0.30
C PHE A 378 24.12 0.11 -0.28
N GLU A 379 24.07 -0.58 0.86
CA GLU A 379 24.53 -1.96 0.97
C GLU A 379 23.61 -2.90 0.19
N GLU A 380 24.13 -4.00 -0.37
CA GLU A 380 23.38 -4.95 -1.21
C GLU A 380 22.12 -5.49 -0.54
N LYS A 381 22.18 -5.79 0.76
CA LYS A 381 21.03 -6.17 1.58
C LYS A 381 19.91 -5.14 1.47
N TRP A 382 20.26 -3.86 1.61
CA TRP A 382 19.30 -2.76 1.64
C TRP A 382 18.79 -2.37 0.26
N VAL A 383 19.58 -2.58 -0.79
CA VAL A 383 19.10 -2.48 -2.18
C VAL A 383 17.95 -3.45 -2.40
N LYS A 384 18.05 -4.68 -1.88
CA LYS A 384 17.00 -5.70 -1.96
C LYS A 384 15.80 -5.36 -1.06
N GLU A 385 16.03 -5.02 0.21
CA GLU A 385 14.94 -4.76 1.17
C GLU A 385 14.10 -3.51 0.83
N LEU A 386 14.73 -2.48 0.26
CA LEU A 386 14.05 -1.28 -0.21
C LEU A 386 13.59 -1.40 -1.68
N ALA A 387 13.91 -2.51 -2.35
CA ALA A 387 13.66 -2.75 -3.77
C ALA A 387 14.11 -1.58 -4.64
N LEU A 388 15.35 -1.12 -4.43
CA LEU A 388 15.97 -0.01 -5.15
C LEU A 388 16.40 -0.43 -6.55
N THR A 389 16.38 0.50 -7.48
CA THR A 389 16.81 0.29 -8.87
C THR A 389 18.33 0.37 -9.06
N ASN A 390 19.03 1.03 -8.12
CA ASN A 390 20.48 1.22 -8.13
C ASN A 390 21.05 1.05 -6.72
N ASP A 391 22.35 0.84 -6.61
CA ASP A 391 23.08 0.83 -5.34
C ASP A 391 23.65 2.20 -4.97
N VAL A 392 23.82 3.11 -5.95
CA VAL A 392 24.32 4.47 -5.73
C VAL A 392 23.30 5.50 -6.20
N TYR A 393 22.98 6.42 -5.30
CA TYR A 393 22.07 7.53 -5.55
C TYR A 393 22.72 8.87 -5.32
N THR A 394 22.36 9.86 -6.13
CA THR A 394 22.68 11.27 -5.88
C THR A 394 21.46 11.96 -5.30
N ILE A 395 21.50 12.29 -4.01
CA ILE A 395 20.39 12.77 -3.21
C ILE A 395 20.64 14.22 -2.79
N GLN A 396 19.58 15.03 -2.76
CA GLN A 396 19.69 16.39 -2.27
C GLN A 396 20.05 16.40 -0.78
N PHE A 397 21.11 17.11 -0.43
CA PHE A 397 21.51 17.37 0.95
C PHE A 397 21.35 18.87 1.25
N HIS A 398 20.86 19.19 2.44
CA HIS A 398 20.75 20.58 2.88
C HIS A 398 20.83 20.68 4.41
N HIS A 399 21.99 21.02 4.93
CA HIS A 399 22.27 21.20 6.35
C HIS A 399 21.87 20.01 7.27
N GLY A 400 21.84 18.79 6.75
CA GLY A 400 21.49 17.60 7.52
C GLY A 400 22.52 17.25 8.60
N PRO A 401 22.13 16.55 9.66
CA PRO A 401 23.06 16.06 10.66
C PRO A 401 23.98 14.99 10.06
N VAL A 402 25.24 14.94 10.48
CA VAL A 402 26.14 13.81 10.19
C VAL A 402 26.17 12.92 11.43
N PRO A 403 25.48 11.76 11.41
CA PRO A 403 25.37 10.90 12.57
C PRO A 403 26.66 10.11 12.80
N VAL A 404 27.06 10.02 14.05
CA VAL A 404 28.13 9.13 14.51
C VAL A 404 27.61 8.26 15.67
N PRO A 405 28.18 7.07 15.89
CA PRO A 405 27.78 6.23 17.00
C PRO A 405 27.85 6.96 18.34
N GLY A 406 26.79 6.90 19.12
CA GLY A 406 26.68 7.39 20.47
C GLY A 406 26.57 6.26 21.50
N LYS A 407 26.17 6.59 22.73
CA LYS A 407 25.97 5.58 23.79
C LYS A 407 24.78 4.69 23.44
N SER A 408 24.96 3.36 23.63
CA SER A 408 23.90 2.39 23.43
C SER A 408 22.64 2.68 24.27
N ILE A 409 21.48 2.40 23.71
CA ILE A 409 20.17 2.54 24.39
C ILE A 409 19.55 1.16 24.48
N LYS A 410 19.07 0.77 25.68
CA LYS A 410 18.44 -0.53 25.90
C LYS A 410 17.19 -0.67 25.01
N GLY A 411 17.06 -1.81 24.35
CA GLY A 411 15.93 -2.12 23.44
C GLY A 411 16.07 -1.54 22.04
N VAL A 412 17.20 -0.88 21.72
CA VAL A 412 17.47 -0.30 20.40
C VAL A 412 18.61 -1.05 19.73
N LYS A 413 18.37 -1.55 18.51
CA LYS A 413 19.39 -2.08 17.61
C LYS A 413 19.43 -1.20 16.37
N MET A 414 20.60 -0.90 15.87
CA MET A 414 20.77 0.02 14.74
C MET A 414 21.83 -0.49 13.77
N GLU A 415 21.60 -0.24 12.49
CA GLU A 415 22.55 -0.52 11.42
C GLU A 415 22.58 0.61 10.37
N SER A 416 23.69 0.71 9.64
CA SER A 416 23.80 1.60 8.48
C SER A 416 23.09 0.99 7.28
N VAL A 417 22.39 1.82 6.54
CA VAL A 417 21.62 1.42 5.34
C VAL A 417 22.32 1.92 4.08
N GLY A 418 22.90 3.11 4.17
CA GLY A 418 23.63 3.74 3.08
C GLY A 418 24.66 4.73 3.60
N ILE A 419 25.81 4.77 2.96
CA ILE A 419 26.96 5.58 3.36
C ILE A 419 27.21 6.75 2.41
N SER A 420 27.67 7.86 2.97
CA SER A 420 28.09 9.06 2.22
C SER A 420 29.39 8.79 1.46
N MET A 421 29.40 8.98 0.15
CA MET A 421 30.58 8.79 -0.71
C MET A 421 31.35 10.09 -0.98
N ASN A 422 30.74 11.22 -0.71
CA ASN A 422 31.36 12.53 -0.86
C ASN A 422 30.98 13.46 0.28
N ALA A 423 31.70 14.55 0.44
CA ALA A 423 31.38 15.62 1.35
C ALA A 423 30.63 16.75 0.63
N ILE A 424 29.90 17.55 1.41
CA ILE A 424 29.21 18.76 0.95
C ILE A 424 29.86 19.96 1.62
N ASP A 425 30.51 20.81 0.81
CA ASP A 425 31.13 22.08 1.22
C ASP A 425 30.82 23.14 0.16
N GLU A 426 29.61 23.66 0.14
CA GLU A 426 29.12 24.61 -0.87
C GLU A 426 29.94 25.90 -0.92
N LYS A 427 30.58 26.28 0.19
CA LYS A 427 31.30 27.57 0.30
C LYS A 427 32.81 27.42 0.34
N GLY A 428 33.35 26.21 0.25
CA GLY A 428 34.80 25.97 0.36
C GLY A 428 35.39 26.43 1.70
N GLN A 429 34.59 26.54 2.76
CA GLN A 429 34.99 27.11 4.06
C GLN A 429 35.46 26.06 5.06
N MET A 430 35.36 24.77 4.69
CA MET A 430 35.77 23.68 5.57
C MET A 430 37.20 23.26 5.26
N ASP A 431 38.00 23.07 6.31
CA ASP A 431 39.29 22.41 6.14
C ASP A 431 39.09 20.95 5.65
N ALA A 432 40.11 20.37 5.02
CA ALA A 432 40.03 19.05 4.42
C ALA A 432 39.60 17.99 5.42
N HIS A 433 40.09 18.04 6.66
CA HIS A 433 39.75 17.05 7.70
C HIS A 433 38.25 17.08 8.06
N ARG A 434 37.66 18.25 8.15
CA ARG A 434 36.23 18.43 8.45
C ARG A 434 35.36 18.02 7.31
N ARG A 435 35.73 18.36 6.09
CA ARG A 435 35.04 17.97 4.87
C ARG A 435 35.01 16.44 4.71
N ASP A 436 36.17 15.82 4.85
CA ASP A 436 36.35 14.40 4.64
C ASP A 436 35.69 13.55 5.76
N SER A 437 35.47 14.14 6.95
CA SER A 437 34.76 13.46 8.05
C SER A 437 33.32 13.06 7.74
N MET A 438 32.71 13.56 6.68
CA MET A 438 31.39 13.12 6.19
C MET A 438 31.47 11.83 5.37
N ILE A 439 32.60 11.62 4.69
CA ILE A 439 32.80 10.45 3.83
C ILE A 439 32.84 9.17 4.69
N GLY A 440 32.13 8.14 4.28
CA GLY A 440 32.03 6.87 5.03
C GLY A 440 31.05 6.89 6.20
N THR A 441 30.44 8.05 6.53
CA THR A 441 29.41 8.10 7.57
C THR A 441 28.05 7.63 7.03
N SER A 442 27.18 7.18 7.94
CA SER A 442 25.84 6.77 7.57
C SER A 442 24.99 7.95 7.08
N ALA A 443 24.55 7.88 5.83
CA ALA A 443 23.56 8.81 5.28
C ALA A 443 22.13 8.33 5.57
N PHE A 444 21.94 7.00 5.64
CA PHE A 444 20.69 6.33 6.01
C PHE A 444 20.95 5.35 7.15
N LEU A 445 20.06 5.36 8.13
CA LEU A 445 20.09 4.50 9.32
C LEU A 445 18.76 3.76 9.43
N TYR A 446 18.84 2.47 9.77
CA TYR A 446 17.70 1.68 10.19
C TYR A 446 17.88 1.29 11.66
N ALA A 447 16.80 1.35 12.43
CA ALA A 447 16.81 0.92 13.81
C ALA A 447 15.51 0.20 14.19
N THR A 448 15.62 -0.80 15.07
CA THR A 448 14.49 -1.36 15.79
C THR A 448 14.45 -0.79 17.21
N VAL A 449 13.27 -0.43 17.68
CA VAL A 449 13.01 0.11 19.01
C VAL A 449 11.90 -0.73 19.64
N ASP A 450 12.26 -1.69 20.48
CA ASP A 450 11.36 -2.74 20.98
C ASP A 450 10.60 -3.44 19.82
N LYS A 451 9.31 -3.11 19.60
CA LYS A 451 8.50 -3.65 18.49
C LYS A 451 8.47 -2.74 17.25
N GLY A 452 8.90 -1.50 17.38
CA GLY A 452 8.85 -0.49 16.34
C GLY A 452 10.09 -0.45 15.48
N GLU A 453 9.98 0.26 14.35
CA GLU A 453 11.05 0.39 13.38
C GLU A 453 11.21 1.85 12.94
N ILE A 454 12.44 2.24 12.73
CA ILE A 454 12.83 3.57 12.27
C ILE A 454 13.70 3.41 11.03
N LEU A 455 13.38 4.13 9.96
CA LEU A 455 14.29 4.45 8.88
C LEU A 455 14.50 5.97 8.91
N ALA A 456 15.73 6.43 8.95
CA ALA A 456 15.99 7.86 8.98
C ALA A 456 17.23 8.21 8.16
N CYS A 457 17.24 9.39 7.55
CA CYS A 457 18.37 9.87 6.75
C CYS A 457 18.70 11.35 6.99
N ASN A 458 19.93 11.71 6.67
CA ASN A 458 20.40 13.08 6.78
C ASN A 458 20.14 13.95 5.54
N CYS A 459 19.53 13.41 4.51
CA CYS A 459 19.30 14.00 3.20
C CYS A 459 17.81 14.02 2.83
N HIS A 460 17.48 14.40 1.59
CA HIS A 460 16.13 14.66 1.11
C HIS A 460 15.78 13.78 -0.12
N PRO A 461 15.47 12.48 0.07
CA PRO A 461 15.11 11.60 -1.04
C PRO A 461 13.80 12.01 -1.73
N GLU A 462 12.92 12.74 -1.02
CA GLU A 462 11.67 13.28 -1.56
C GLU A 462 11.89 14.38 -2.60
N GLY A 463 13.06 15.01 -2.60
CA GLY A 463 13.33 16.23 -3.36
C GLY A 463 13.50 16.05 -4.88
N ARG A 464 13.68 14.83 -5.38
CA ARG A 464 13.94 14.54 -6.80
C ARG A 464 13.21 13.31 -7.28
N GLU A 465 12.77 13.32 -8.54
CA GLU A 465 12.07 12.19 -9.15
C GLU A 465 12.91 10.91 -9.12
N ARG A 466 14.18 11.00 -9.50
CA ARG A 466 15.11 9.86 -9.53
C ARG A 466 15.46 9.23 -8.17
N THR A 467 14.99 9.81 -7.06
CA THR A 467 15.21 9.29 -5.69
C THR A 467 13.91 8.89 -5.01
N ARG A 468 12.77 8.92 -5.72
CA ARG A 468 11.46 8.57 -5.16
C ARG A 468 11.28 7.08 -4.92
N ASP A 469 12.02 6.23 -5.62
CA ASP A 469 12.06 4.80 -5.34
C ASP A 469 12.57 4.52 -3.91
N ILE A 470 13.47 5.35 -3.37
CA ILE A 470 13.89 5.30 -1.97
C ILE A 470 12.71 5.57 -1.03
N VAL A 471 11.86 6.57 -1.36
CA VAL A 471 10.66 6.87 -0.56
C VAL A 471 9.67 5.71 -0.62
N SER A 472 9.35 5.20 -1.81
CA SER A 472 8.44 4.07 -1.95
C SER A 472 9.01 2.78 -1.34
N GLY A 473 10.34 2.60 -1.39
CA GLY A 473 11.06 1.52 -0.74
C GLY A 473 11.02 1.61 0.79
N ALA A 474 11.12 2.82 1.35
CA ALA A 474 10.96 3.05 2.78
C ALA A 474 9.57 2.63 3.27
N PHE A 475 8.50 2.99 2.52
CA PHE A 475 7.15 2.52 2.81
C PHE A 475 7.06 0.99 2.72
N LEU A 476 7.61 0.37 1.66
CA LEU A 476 7.65 -1.08 1.52
C LEU A 476 8.31 -1.74 2.74
N ARG A 477 9.49 -1.27 3.13
CA ARG A 477 10.26 -1.86 4.24
C ARG A 477 9.57 -1.70 5.59
N LEU A 478 8.99 -0.53 5.85
CA LEU A 478 8.41 -0.21 7.15
C LEU A 478 6.97 -0.72 7.30
N THR A 479 6.18 -0.69 6.23
CA THR A 479 4.75 -1.02 6.29
C THR A 479 4.37 -2.30 5.54
N GLY A 480 5.34 -2.91 4.85
CA GLY A 480 5.09 -4.02 3.94
C GLY A 480 4.38 -3.63 2.65
N ARG A 481 4.19 -2.33 2.39
CA ARG A 481 3.41 -1.83 1.25
C ARG A 481 4.20 -0.80 0.47
N ARG A 482 4.42 -1.08 -0.81
CA ARG A 482 4.98 -0.09 -1.73
C ARG A 482 3.89 0.92 -2.10
N ILE A 483 4.17 2.21 -1.98
CA ILE A 483 3.25 3.26 -2.42
C ILE A 483 3.53 3.66 -3.86
N GLN A 484 2.46 3.95 -4.62
CA GLN A 484 2.58 4.53 -5.95
C GLN A 484 2.97 6.00 -5.83
N MET A 485 4.06 6.35 -6.48
CA MET A 485 4.54 7.73 -6.49
C MET A 485 3.73 8.55 -7.50
N PRO A 486 3.17 9.71 -7.10
CA PRO A 486 2.42 10.54 -8.03
C PRO A 486 3.31 11.08 -9.15
N LYS A 487 2.75 11.13 -10.37
CA LYS A 487 3.41 11.76 -11.52
C LYS A 487 3.33 13.28 -11.33
N PHE A 488 4.39 13.89 -10.88
CA PHE A 488 4.58 15.34 -11.00
C PHE A 488 6.04 15.62 -11.35
N THR A 489 6.24 16.50 -12.31
CA THR A 489 7.56 16.77 -12.84
C THR A 489 8.32 17.68 -11.89
N HIS A 490 8.58 18.86 -12.07
CA HIS A 490 9.41 19.70 -11.21
C HIS A 490 8.56 20.75 -10.52
N PHE A 491 8.96 21.14 -9.30
CA PHE A 491 8.43 22.38 -8.75
C PHE A 491 8.84 23.53 -9.66
N PRO A 492 7.92 24.41 -10.03
CA PRO A 492 8.23 25.60 -10.77
C PRO A 492 9.36 26.38 -10.07
N LYS A 493 10.33 26.92 -10.82
CA LYS A 493 11.43 27.71 -10.24
C LYS A 493 10.91 28.90 -9.42
N GLU A 494 9.75 29.39 -9.79
CA GLU A 494 9.01 30.49 -9.18
C GLU A 494 8.37 30.11 -7.84
N PHE A 495 8.18 28.82 -7.55
CA PHE A 495 7.59 28.35 -6.30
C PHE A 495 8.50 28.66 -5.12
N LYS A 496 8.29 29.82 -4.51
CA LYS A 496 9.00 30.29 -3.30
C LYS A 496 8.08 30.08 -2.11
N PHE A 497 8.31 29.02 -1.36
CA PHE A 497 7.47 28.68 -0.23
C PHE A 497 8.25 28.69 1.09
N LYS A 498 7.73 29.43 2.08
CA LYS A 498 8.22 29.43 3.47
C LYS A 498 7.13 28.89 4.36
N ALA A 499 6.99 27.56 4.41
CA ALA A 499 6.01 26.94 5.29
C ALA A 499 6.44 27.05 6.76
N VAL A 500 5.52 27.50 7.60
CA VAL A 500 5.61 27.35 9.05
C VAL A 500 4.21 26.96 9.54
N GLY A 501 4.01 25.67 9.93
CA GLY A 501 2.75 25.16 10.41
C GLY A 501 1.85 24.52 9.35
N ARG A 502 0.90 23.71 9.82
CA ARG A 502 0.00 22.88 9.01
C ARG A 502 -0.76 23.67 7.94
N ASP A 503 -1.40 24.78 8.33
CA ASP A 503 -2.22 25.57 7.42
C ASP A 503 -1.39 26.18 6.28
N SER A 504 -0.15 26.59 6.58
CA SER A 504 0.79 27.06 5.58
C SER A 504 1.18 25.96 4.58
N VAL A 505 1.39 24.71 5.04
CA VAL A 505 1.70 23.58 4.17
C VAL A 505 0.52 23.24 3.27
N LEU A 506 -0.69 23.23 3.80
CA LEU A 506 -1.91 22.96 3.02
C LEU A 506 -2.12 24.03 1.96
N LYS A 507 -1.96 25.31 2.31
CA LYS A 507 -2.01 26.42 1.34
C LYS A 507 -0.95 26.29 0.24
N GLY A 508 0.30 25.92 0.61
CA GLY A 508 1.37 25.69 -0.37
C GLY A 508 1.07 24.51 -1.29
N LEU A 509 0.41 23.47 -0.80
CA LEU A 509 -0.04 22.35 -1.61
C LEU A 509 -1.13 22.77 -2.61
N GLU A 510 -2.09 23.58 -2.18
CA GLU A 510 -3.12 24.15 -3.07
C GLU A 510 -2.51 25.05 -4.17
N GLU A 511 -1.57 25.93 -3.80
CA GLU A 511 -0.86 26.79 -4.75
C GLU A 511 -0.09 25.95 -5.79
N LEU A 512 0.61 24.92 -5.33
CA LEU A 512 1.35 24.01 -6.21
C LEU A 512 0.42 23.24 -7.16
N ASN A 513 -0.74 22.79 -6.69
CA ASN A 513 -1.72 22.09 -7.52
C ASN A 513 -2.33 23.00 -8.61
N LYS A 514 -2.40 24.31 -8.39
CA LYS A 514 -2.86 25.29 -9.40
C LYS A 514 -1.79 25.59 -10.47
N MET A 515 -0.51 25.33 -10.17
CA MET A 515 0.61 25.57 -11.09
C MET A 515 0.95 24.36 -11.97
N GLN A 516 0.32 23.23 -11.73
CA GLN A 516 0.46 21.97 -12.47
C GLN A 516 -0.82 21.63 -13.26
#